data_089ce0c1897c0f2820420e76cbd7085e
#
_entry.id   089ce0c1897c0f2820420e76cbd7085e
#
_cell.length_a   1.000
_cell.length_b   1.000
_cell.length_c   1.000
_cell.angle_alpha   90.00
_cell.angle_beta   90.00
_cell.angle_gamma   90.00
#
_symmetry.space_group_name_H-M   'P 1'
#
loop_
_entity.id
_entity.type
_entity.pdbx_description
1 polymer ?
#
loop_
_entity_poly.entity_id
_entity_poly.type
_entity_poly.pdbx_seq_one_letter_code
_entity_poly.pdbx_strand_id
1 'polypeptide(L)'
;MSSLQGKTAFIAGGTAGIGLAVARAYVDEGARVWIGGRREDGDAIAAGIGASFVSLNVREPESYADAFEQIPDRLDVLVLNAGIGHPPGPIASVSDKRARLVVEVNLLGTFWGLKQGPERMNDGGSIIITSSISGVTGTPMEGLYGATKAGVSHLARSASIDLGPRGIRVNAVQPGPVWTDLNAMPEELLRITAPLGRKGVVEDLTALYVYLARDESSYMTGQALTVDGGITAGYSQALLGAVAGAVVA
;
A
#
# COMPACT_ATOMS: atom_id res chain seq x y z
N MET A 1 24.39 -11.07 -2.71
CA MET A 1 24.26 -10.24 -1.48
C MET A 1 22.80 -9.83 -1.38
N SER A 2 22.22 -9.84 -0.17
CA SER A 2 20.85 -9.39 0.05
C SER A 2 20.75 -7.90 -0.28
N SER A 3 19.74 -7.50 -1.05
CA SER A 3 19.70 -6.20 -1.72
C SER A 3 19.32 -5.02 -0.81
N LEU A 4 18.77 -5.33 0.40
CA LEU A 4 18.46 -4.34 1.42
C LEU A 4 19.34 -4.49 2.67
N GLN A 5 20.48 -5.16 2.54
CA GLN A 5 21.43 -5.36 3.64
C GLN A 5 21.84 -4.03 4.28
N GLY A 6 21.67 -3.92 5.59
CA GLY A 6 22.01 -2.75 6.38
C GLY A 6 20.99 -1.60 6.34
N LYS A 7 19.95 -1.68 5.50
CA LYS A 7 18.86 -0.69 5.47
C LYS A 7 17.91 -0.91 6.64
N THR A 8 17.37 0.18 7.16
CA THR A 8 16.30 0.17 8.18
C THR A 8 14.99 0.57 7.53
N ALA A 9 13.95 -0.28 7.66
CA ALA A 9 12.63 -0.07 7.07
C ALA A 9 11.54 -0.03 8.14
N PHE A 10 10.58 0.88 7.97
CA PHE A 10 9.37 0.93 8.77
C PHE A 10 8.13 0.76 7.89
N ILE A 11 7.21 -0.16 8.27
CA ILE A 11 5.98 -0.43 7.54
C ILE A 11 4.77 -0.09 8.43
N ALA A 12 4.13 1.05 8.19
CA ALA A 12 2.87 1.42 8.82
C ALA A 12 1.73 0.55 8.24
N GLY A 13 1.09 -0.26 9.07
CA GLY A 13 0.13 -1.28 8.65
C GLY A 13 0.82 -2.58 8.21
N GLY A 14 1.90 -2.97 8.89
CA GLY A 14 2.71 -4.15 8.59
C GLY A 14 2.25 -5.45 9.26
N THR A 15 1.14 -5.45 9.99
CA THR A 15 0.71 -6.63 10.78
C THR A 15 -0.21 -7.60 10.03
N ALA A 16 -0.60 -7.32 8.79
CA ALA A 16 -1.44 -8.18 7.97
C ALA A 16 -1.31 -7.87 6.46
N GLY A 17 -1.84 -8.76 5.63
CA GLY A 17 -2.01 -8.58 4.19
C GLY A 17 -0.74 -8.13 3.45
N ILE A 18 -0.87 -7.12 2.59
CA ILE A 18 0.25 -6.61 1.77
C ILE A 18 1.41 -6.13 2.65
N GLY A 19 1.11 -5.38 3.73
CA GLY A 19 2.16 -4.83 4.60
C GLY A 19 3.00 -5.91 5.27
N LEU A 20 2.37 -7.01 5.72
CA LEU A 20 3.09 -8.14 6.32
C LEU A 20 3.93 -8.90 5.28
N ALA A 21 3.41 -9.09 4.07
CA ALA A 21 4.17 -9.71 2.98
C ALA A 21 5.40 -8.87 2.58
N VAL A 22 5.23 -7.54 2.51
CA VAL A 22 6.34 -6.61 2.25
C VAL A 22 7.37 -6.65 3.38
N ALA A 23 6.92 -6.67 4.65
CA ALA A 23 7.82 -6.76 5.80
C ALA A 23 8.68 -8.03 5.75
N ARG A 24 8.05 -9.18 5.46
CA ARG A 24 8.75 -10.46 5.27
C ARG A 24 9.77 -10.39 4.14
N ALA A 25 9.36 -9.89 2.98
CA ALA A 25 10.26 -9.74 1.84
C ALA A 25 11.47 -8.84 2.15
N TYR A 26 11.28 -7.78 2.93
CA TYR A 26 12.38 -6.89 3.32
C TYR A 26 13.33 -7.57 4.32
N VAL A 27 12.82 -8.37 5.26
CA VAL A 27 13.65 -9.19 6.16
C VAL A 27 14.46 -10.20 5.36
N ASP A 28 13.84 -10.91 4.41
CA ASP A 28 14.51 -11.88 3.53
C ASP A 28 15.63 -11.23 2.70
N GLU A 29 15.46 -9.94 2.34
CA GLU A 29 16.45 -9.12 1.64
C GLU A 29 17.50 -8.47 2.57
N GLY A 30 17.48 -8.78 3.86
CA GLY A 30 18.50 -8.39 4.84
C GLY A 30 18.28 -7.02 5.48
N ALA A 31 17.11 -6.41 5.36
CA ALA A 31 16.78 -5.18 6.07
C ALA A 31 16.48 -5.42 7.56
N ARG A 32 16.74 -4.42 8.39
CA ARG A 32 16.15 -4.32 9.73
C ARG A 32 14.75 -3.73 9.60
N VAL A 33 13.74 -4.52 9.96
CA VAL A 33 12.34 -4.19 9.71
C VAL A 33 11.60 -3.92 10.99
N TRP A 34 10.88 -2.81 11.00
CA TRP A 34 9.89 -2.45 12.02
C TRP A 34 8.51 -2.45 11.39
N ILE A 35 7.52 -3.05 12.05
CA ILE A 35 6.13 -3.01 11.61
C ILE A 35 5.27 -2.26 12.62
N GLY A 36 4.40 -1.39 12.13
CA GLY A 36 3.47 -0.62 12.94
C GLY A 36 2.02 -1.06 12.76
N GLY A 37 1.26 -1.12 13.84
CA GLY A 37 -0.15 -1.48 13.81
C GLY A 37 -0.83 -1.42 15.17
N ARG A 38 -2.14 -1.76 15.22
CA ARG A 38 -2.95 -1.71 16.44
C ARG A 38 -3.21 -3.08 17.07
N ARG A 39 -2.66 -4.15 16.50
CA ARG A 39 -2.92 -5.52 16.97
C ARG A 39 -2.21 -5.76 18.29
N GLU A 40 -2.90 -6.39 19.24
CA GLU A 40 -2.35 -6.78 20.54
C GLU A 40 -1.27 -7.88 20.40
N ASP A 41 -1.39 -8.73 19.37
CA ASP A 41 -0.43 -9.77 19.03
C ASP A 41 0.70 -9.29 18.07
N GLY A 42 0.87 -7.96 17.92
CA GLY A 42 1.83 -7.34 17.00
C GLY A 42 3.27 -7.81 17.22
N ASP A 43 3.71 -7.93 18.48
CA ASP A 43 5.05 -8.45 18.81
C ASP A 43 5.25 -9.90 18.36
N ALA A 44 4.26 -10.76 18.54
CA ALA A 44 4.33 -12.14 18.11
C ALA A 44 4.38 -12.26 16.57
N ILE A 45 3.60 -11.42 15.86
CA ILE A 45 3.62 -11.35 14.39
C ILE A 45 5.01 -10.91 13.91
N ALA A 46 5.56 -9.85 14.48
CA ALA A 46 6.86 -9.32 14.10
C ALA A 46 7.98 -10.35 14.35
N ALA A 47 7.99 -10.97 15.53
CA ALA A 47 8.96 -12.02 15.88
C ALA A 47 8.87 -13.20 14.91
N GLY A 48 7.67 -13.58 14.48
CA GLY A 48 7.44 -14.67 13.53
C GLY A 48 8.04 -14.45 12.14
N ILE A 49 8.44 -13.22 11.81
CA ILE A 49 9.09 -12.88 10.55
C ILE A 49 10.50 -12.28 10.73
N GLY A 50 11.02 -12.22 11.96
CA GLY A 50 12.33 -11.61 12.22
C GLY A 50 12.33 -10.07 12.20
N ALA A 51 11.17 -9.44 12.42
CA ALA A 51 11.01 -7.98 12.52
C ALA A 51 10.76 -7.54 13.97
N SER A 52 10.68 -6.23 14.20
CA SER A 52 10.26 -5.61 15.45
C SER A 52 8.89 -4.95 15.29
N PHE A 53 8.15 -4.80 16.38
CA PHE A 53 6.83 -4.17 16.38
C PHE A 53 6.82 -2.86 17.16
N VAL A 54 6.01 -1.92 16.72
CA VAL A 54 5.62 -0.73 17.49
C VAL A 54 4.11 -0.52 17.36
N SER A 55 3.48 -0.12 18.46
CA SER A 55 2.07 0.27 18.42
C SER A 55 1.90 1.52 17.56
N LEU A 56 0.95 1.49 16.61
CA LEU A 56 0.67 2.62 15.73
C LEU A 56 -0.82 2.71 15.42
N ASN A 57 -1.43 3.82 15.82
CA ASN A 57 -2.72 4.25 15.32
C ASN A 57 -2.53 5.37 14.28
N VAL A 58 -2.60 5.05 13.00
CA VAL A 58 -2.35 6.02 11.92
C VAL A 58 -3.30 7.21 11.89
N ARG A 59 -4.42 7.16 12.63
CA ARG A 59 -5.38 8.27 12.76
C ARG A 59 -4.87 9.39 13.67
N GLU A 60 -3.91 9.09 14.51
CA GLU A 60 -3.37 9.97 15.54
C GLU A 60 -1.96 10.41 15.15
N PRO A 61 -1.75 11.69 14.85
CA PRO A 61 -0.41 12.17 14.47
C PRO A 61 0.64 11.87 15.52
N GLU A 62 0.29 11.99 16.81
CA GLU A 62 1.18 11.75 17.95
C GLU A 62 1.67 10.31 17.96
N SER A 63 0.81 9.37 17.56
CA SER A 63 1.18 7.94 17.50
C SER A 63 2.31 7.65 16.50
N TYR A 64 2.45 8.46 15.45
CA TYR A 64 3.63 8.36 14.56
C TYR A 64 4.90 8.83 15.24
N ALA A 65 4.84 9.94 16.00
CA ALA A 65 5.99 10.44 16.75
C ALA A 65 6.45 9.39 17.77
N ASP A 66 5.53 8.86 18.56
CA ASP A 66 5.80 7.82 19.57
C ASP A 66 6.38 6.53 18.94
N ALA A 67 5.87 6.14 17.77
CA ALA A 67 6.38 4.99 17.04
C ALA A 67 7.81 5.22 16.54
N PHE A 68 8.08 6.39 15.96
CA PHE A 68 9.42 6.74 15.46
C PHE A 68 10.47 6.88 16.57
N GLU A 69 10.09 7.31 17.78
CA GLU A 69 10.99 7.39 18.93
C GLU A 69 11.49 6.01 19.39
N GLN A 70 10.67 4.98 19.22
CA GLN A 70 11.02 3.60 19.55
C GLN A 70 11.97 2.95 18.54
N ILE A 71 12.13 3.53 17.34
CA ILE A 71 13.03 3.02 16.29
C ILE A 71 14.38 3.71 16.47
N PRO A 72 15.45 2.97 16.88
CA PRO A 72 16.72 3.58 17.27
C PRO A 72 17.48 4.19 16.09
N ASP A 73 17.32 3.62 14.90
CA ASP A 73 18.05 4.05 13.71
C ASP A 73 17.21 5.01 12.86
N ARG A 74 17.88 5.78 12.01
CA ARG A 74 17.20 6.52 10.95
C ARG A 74 16.71 5.54 9.88
N LEU A 75 15.58 5.88 9.25
CA LEU A 75 14.97 5.03 8.23
C LEU A 75 15.60 5.27 6.86
N ASP A 76 15.82 4.20 6.14
CA ASP A 76 16.13 4.21 4.70
C ASP A 76 14.85 4.00 3.87
N VAL A 77 13.89 3.26 4.43
CA VAL A 77 12.63 2.96 3.75
C VAL A 77 11.45 3.18 4.69
N LEU A 78 10.44 3.90 4.21
CA LEU A 78 9.15 4.08 4.89
C LEU A 78 8.02 3.58 3.98
N VAL A 79 7.26 2.57 4.42
CA VAL A 79 6.09 2.08 3.71
C VAL A 79 4.82 2.53 4.44
N LEU A 80 4.00 3.34 3.75
CA LEU A 80 2.70 3.81 4.25
C LEU A 80 1.61 2.94 3.62
N ASN A 81 1.32 1.82 4.28
CA ASN A 81 0.42 0.78 3.77
C ASN A 81 -0.94 0.73 4.49
N ALA A 82 -1.03 1.26 5.71
CA ALA A 82 -2.28 1.18 6.48
C ALA A 82 -3.49 1.68 5.69
N GLY A 83 -4.54 0.88 5.69
CA GLY A 83 -5.78 1.22 4.98
C GLY A 83 -6.92 0.30 5.36
N ILE A 84 -8.13 0.80 5.17
CA ILE A 84 -9.39 0.06 5.36
C ILE A 84 -10.31 0.25 4.16
N GLY A 85 -11.06 -0.79 3.82
CA GLY A 85 -12.23 -0.68 2.94
C GLY A 85 -13.46 -0.15 3.66
N HIS A 86 -14.57 -0.08 2.96
CA HIS A 86 -15.91 0.06 3.55
C HIS A 86 -16.82 -1.04 3.00
N PRO A 87 -17.93 -1.37 3.67
CA PRO A 87 -18.91 -2.29 3.12
C PRO A 87 -19.32 -1.83 1.72
N PRO A 88 -19.36 -2.72 0.71
CA PRO A 88 -19.75 -2.35 -0.64
C PRO A 88 -21.15 -1.73 -0.65
N GLY A 89 -21.30 -0.61 -1.36
CA GLY A 89 -22.60 0.05 -1.48
C GLY A 89 -22.52 1.34 -2.28
N PRO A 90 -23.66 1.82 -2.81
CA PRO A 90 -23.74 3.11 -3.49
C PRO A 90 -23.22 4.24 -2.58
N ILE A 91 -22.70 5.31 -3.17
CA ILE A 91 -22.15 6.47 -2.40
C ILE A 91 -23.15 6.97 -1.35
N ALA A 92 -24.43 7.05 -1.71
CA ALA A 92 -25.47 7.53 -0.80
C ALA A 92 -25.73 6.63 0.43
N SER A 93 -25.28 5.38 0.42
CA SER A 93 -25.44 4.44 1.55
C SER A 93 -24.30 4.47 2.56
N VAL A 94 -23.22 5.19 2.26
CA VAL A 94 -22.06 5.28 3.17
C VAL A 94 -22.43 6.19 4.36
N SER A 95 -22.44 5.65 5.58
CA SER A 95 -22.72 6.45 6.77
C SER A 95 -21.61 7.48 7.04
N ASP A 96 -21.96 8.64 7.59
CA ASP A 96 -21.02 9.71 7.95
C ASP A 96 -19.87 9.19 8.84
N LYS A 97 -20.19 8.35 9.81
CA LYS A 97 -19.20 7.74 10.71
C LYS A 97 -18.18 6.92 9.91
N ARG A 98 -18.66 6.13 8.95
CA ARG A 98 -17.77 5.30 8.12
C ARG A 98 -16.97 6.15 7.16
N ALA A 99 -17.60 7.16 6.56
CA ALA A 99 -16.93 8.10 5.67
C ALA A 99 -15.74 8.78 6.35
N ARG A 100 -15.96 9.34 7.55
CA ARG A 100 -14.88 9.94 8.36
C ARG A 100 -13.77 8.95 8.64
N LEU A 101 -14.09 7.75 9.09
CA LEU A 101 -13.13 6.72 9.44
C LEU A 101 -12.25 6.31 8.24
N VAL A 102 -12.85 6.15 7.04
CA VAL A 102 -12.09 5.80 5.82
C VAL A 102 -11.13 6.92 5.44
N VAL A 103 -11.56 8.17 5.52
CA VAL A 103 -10.69 9.34 5.24
C VAL A 103 -9.58 9.45 6.29
N GLU A 104 -9.91 9.32 7.57
CA GLU A 104 -8.94 9.40 8.66
C GLU A 104 -7.84 8.34 8.53
N VAL A 105 -8.21 7.09 8.24
CA VAL A 105 -7.21 6.01 8.11
C VAL A 105 -6.44 6.11 6.80
N ASN A 106 -7.15 6.15 5.67
CA ASN A 106 -6.51 5.97 4.36
C ASN A 106 -5.77 7.22 3.89
N LEU A 107 -6.37 8.40 4.06
CA LEU A 107 -5.82 9.65 3.54
C LEU A 107 -5.01 10.40 4.59
N LEU A 108 -5.64 10.72 5.73
CA LEU A 108 -4.95 11.47 6.78
C LEU A 108 -3.85 10.64 7.44
N GLY A 109 -4.07 9.33 7.65
CA GLY A 109 -3.03 8.45 8.17
C GLY A 109 -1.78 8.38 7.28
N THR A 110 -1.95 8.36 5.96
CA THR A 110 -0.83 8.47 5.01
C THR A 110 -0.18 9.86 5.08
N PHE A 111 -0.98 10.93 5.17
CA PHE A 111 -0.49 12.30 5.28
C PHE A 111 0.35 12.50 6.55
N TRP A 112 -0.07 11.99 7.70
CA TRP A 112 0.70 12.09 8.95
C TRP A 112 2.05 11.37 8.85
N GLY A 113 2.08 10.20 8.22
CA GLY A 113 3.33 9.48 7.94
C GLY A 113 4.26 10.26 7.00
N LEU A 114 3.72 10.90 5.95
CA LEU A 114 4.49 11.78 5.06
C LEU A 114 4.98 13.05 5.75
N LYS A 115 4.20 13.61 6.67
CA LYS A 115 4.57 14.82 7.41
C LYS A 115 5.71 14.58 8.39
N GLN A 116 5.72 13.45 9.09
CA GLN A 116 6.67 13.20 10.18
C GLN A 116 7.82 12.28 9.77
N GLY A 117 7.56 11.33 8.87
CA GLY A 117 8.54 10.32 8.45
C GLY A 117 9.85 10.90 7.91
N PRO A 118 9.83 11.91 7.03
CA PRO A 118 11.06 12.47 6.46
C PRO A 118 12.07 12.98 7.48
N GLU A 119 11.64 13.48 8.64
CA GLU A 119 12.55 13.92 9.71
C GLU A 119 13.33 12.75 10.32
N ARG A 120 12.79 11.54 10.23
CA ARG A 120 13.39 10.29 10.74
C ARG A 120 14.11 9.50 9.65
N MET A 121 14.16 10.01 8.42
CA MET A 121 14.78 9.32 7.28
C MET A 121 16.18 9.85 6.98
N ASN A 122 17.02 8.96 6.46
CA ASN A 122 18.27 9.31 5.80
C ASN A 122 17.99 10.02 4.47
N ASP A 123 18.91 10.90 4.06
CA ASP A 123 18.90 11.41 2.69
C ASP A 123 19.12 10.25 1.69
N GLY A 124 18.52 10.33 0.52
CA GLY A 124 18.51 9.22 -0.44
C GLY A 124 17.52 8.11 -0.13
N GLY A 125 16.71 8.23 0.92
CA GLY A 125 15.71 7.23 1.33
C GLY A 125 14.57 7.03 0.34
N SER A 126 13.69 6.06 0.63
CA SER A 126 12.52 5.74 -0.20
C SER A 126 11.24 5.67 0.61
N ILE A 127 10.21 6.43 0.21
CA ILE A 127 8.85 6.34 0.74
C ILE A 127 7.96 5.64 -0.28
N ILE A 128 7.24 4.60 0.15
CA ILE A 128 6.36 3.82 -0.71
C ILE A 128 4.95 3.84 -0.11
N ILE A 129 3.98 4.30 -0.89
CA ILE A 129 2.58 4.45 -0.46
C ILE A 129 1.73 3.35 -1.11
N THR A 130 0.95 2.63 -0.32
CA THR A 130 -0.02 1.66 -0.86
C THR A 130 -1.33 2.37 -1.24
N SER A 131 -1.52 2.56 -2.54
CA SER A 131 -2.75 3.06 -3.13
C SER A 131 -3.69 1.90 -3.56
N SER A 132 -4.35 2.00 -4.70
CA SER A 132 -5.21 0.99 -5.32
C SER A 132 -5.55 1.37 -6.76
N ILE A 133 -5.90 0.40 -7.60
CA ILE A 133 -6.54 0.67 -8.92
C ILE A 133 -7.87 1.40 -8.77
N SER A 134 -8.58 1.26 -7.64
CA SER A 134 -9.80 2.03 -7.36
C SER A 134 -9.55 3.54 -7.27
N GLY A 135 -8.30 3.97 -7.11
CA GLY A 135 -7.88 5.36 -7.21
C GLY A 135 -7.57 5.82 -8.64
N VAL A 136 -7.59 4.92 -9.62
CA VAL A 136 -7.33 5.18 -11.05
C VAL A 136 -8.61 5.12 -11.86
N THR A 137 -9.42 4.08 -11.61
CA THR A 137 -10.68 3.83 -12.30
C THR A 137 -11.84 3.88 -11.33
N GLY A 138 -13.02 4.26 -11.82
CA GLY A 138 -14.26 4.17 -11.04
C GLY A 138 -14.60 2.70 -10.76
N THR A 139 -14.55 2.31 -9.49
CA THR A 139 -14.97 0.97 -9.05
C THR A 139 -16.38 1.06 -8.47
N PRO A 140 -17.34 0.28 -8.98
CA PRO A 140 -18.69 0.25 -8.42
C PRO A 140 -18.66 -0.01 -6.91
N MET A 141 -19.48 0.72 -6.15
CA MET A 141 -19.63 0.58 -4.70
C MET A 141 -18.40 0.92 -3.84
N GLU A 142 -17.33 1.47 -4.43
CA GLU A 142 -16.09 1.85 -3.73
C GLU A 142 -15.73 3.34 -3.86
N GLY A 143 -16.70 4.21 -4.20
CA GLY A 143 -16.42 5.61 -4.56
C GLY A 143 -15.59 6.38 -3.53
N LEU A 144 -15.91 6.28 -2.23
CA LEU A 144 -15.16 6.97 -1.19
C LEU A 144 -13.76 6.35 -0.99
N TYR A 145 -13.66 5.02 -1.00
CA TYR A 145 -12.37 4.33 -0.92
C TYR A 145 -11.47 4.74 -2.08
N GLY A 146 -12.00 4.69 -3.31
CA GLY A 146 -11.28 5.12 -4.51
C GLY A 146 -10.80 6.57 -4.41
N ALA A 147 -11.66 7.48 -3.92
CA ALA A 147 -11.27 8.88 -3.72
C ALA A 147 -10.08 9.03 -2.75
N THR A 148 -10.06 8.27 -1.63
CA THR A 148 -8.90 8.29 -0.72
C THR A 148 -7.63 7.73 -1.38
N LYS A 149 -7.76 6.68 -2.20
CA LYS A 149 -6.62 6.05 -2.89
C LYS A 149 -6.10 6.91 -4.06
N ALA A 150 -6.96 7.64 -4.75
CA ALA A 150 -6.56 8.69 -5.69
C ALA A 150 -5.79 9.82 -4.96
N GLY A 151 -6.30 10.24 -3.80
CA GLY A 151 -5.66 11.27 -2.96
C GLY A 151 -4.25 10.89 -2.54
N VAL A 152 -4.02 9.65 -2.07
CA VAL A 152 -2.66 9.23 -1.65
C VAL A 152 -1.71 9.05 -2.84
N SER A 153 -2.21 8.67 -4.03
CA SER A 153 -1.41 8.68 -5.26
C SER A 153 -0.98 10.10 -5.63
N HIS A 154 -1.84 11.10 -5.39
CA HIS A 154 -1.49 12.50 -5.61
C HIS A 154 -0.50 13.00 -4.55
N LEU A 155 -0.67 12.62 -3.28
CA LEU A 155 0.29 12.94 -2.21
C LEU A 155 1.69 12.43 -2.53
N ALA A 156 1.81 11.24 -3.15
CA ALA A 156 3.11 10.74 -3.59
C ALA A 156 3.80 11.68 -4.58
N ARG A 157 3.04 12.25 -5.54
CA ARG A 157 3.59 13.23 -6.51
C ARG A 157 4.05 14.51 -5.83
N SER A 158 3.22 15.10 -4.96
CA SER A 158 3.55 16.34 -4.26
C SER A 158 4.76 16.14 -3.34
N ALA A 159 4.74 15.10 -2.51
CA ALA A 159 5.83 14.81 -1.59
C ALA A 159 7.16 14.49 -2.31
N SER A 160 7.10 13.92 -3.52
CA SER A 160 8.31 13.66 -4.32
C SER A 160 9.02 14.95 -4.76
N ILE A 161 8.27 16.02 -4.97
CA ILE A 161 8.82 17.34 -5.30
C ILE A 161 9.45 17.96 -4.05
N ASP A 162 8.72 17.95 -2.93
CA ASP A 162 9.16 18.57 -1.68
C ASP A 162 10.41 17.88 -1.11
N LEU A 163 10.52 16.57 -1.25
CA LEU A 163 11.60 15.74 -0.68
C LEU A 163 12.74 15.46 -1.65
N GLY A 164 12.57 15.82 -2.92
CA GLY A 164 13.59 15.67 -3.96
C GLY A 164 14.94 16.31 -3.64
N PRO A 165 15.01 17.53 -3.02
CA PRO A 165 16.28 18.14 -2.60
C PRO A 165 17.09 17.30 -1.61
N ARG A 166 16.44 16.41 -0.84
CA ARG A 166 17.08 15.45 0.05
C ARG A 166 17.39 14.09 -0.63
N GLY A 167 17.09 13.95 -1.92
CA GLY A 167 17.19 12.68 -2.63
C GLY A 167 16.17 11.63 -2.16
N ILE A 168 15.22 11.97 -1.28
CA ILE A 168 14.19 11.04 -0.81
C ILE A 168 13.16 10.86 -1.93
N ARG A 169 13.00 9.63 -2.39
CA ARG A 169 12.04 9.26 -3.43
C ARG A 169 10.69 8.92 -2.81
N VAL A 170 9.60 9.31 -3.47
CA VAL A 170 8.25 8.98 -3.03
C VAL A 170 7.46 8.40 -4.20
N ASN A 171 7.03 7.15 -4.08
CA ASN A 171 6.23 6.48 -5.11
C ASN A 171 5.00 5.80 -4.50
N ALA A 172 3.95 5.61 -5.30
CA ALA A 172 2.78 4.85 -4.92
C ALA A 172 2.73 3.52 -5.69
N VAL A 173 2.32 2.46 -5.03
CA VAL A 173 1.92 1.19 -5.64
C VAL A 173 0.39 1.15 -5.69
N GLN A 174 -0.17 0.76 -6.83
CA GLN A 174 -1.61 0.64 -7.07
C GLN A 174 -1.98 -0.82 -7.31
N PRO A 175 -2.21 -1.60 -6.24
CA PRO A 175 -2.63 -2.99 -6.38
C PRO A 175 -4.00 -3.13 -7.05
N GLY A 176 -4.16 -4.16 -7.86
CA GLY A 176 -5.44 -4.73 -8.21
C GLY A 176 -6.02 -5.58 -7.07
N PRO A 177 -7.08 -6.37 -7.35
CA PRO A 177 -7.63 -7.30 -6.39
C PRO A 177 -6.63 -8.41 -6.05
N VAL A 178 -6.14 -8.41 -4.80
CA VAL A 178 -5.26 -9.45 -4.25
C VAL A 178 -5.94 -10.14 -3.05
N TRP A 179 -5.53 -11.37 -2.76
CA TRP A 179 -6.00 -12.12 -1.61
C TRP A 179 -5.54 -11.45 -0.31
N THR A 180 -6.48 -10.78 0.35
CA THR A 180 -6.33 -10.18 1.69
C THR A 180 -7.71 -10.15 2.35
N ASP A 181 -7.76 -9.92 3.65
CA ASP A 181 -9.02 -9.75 4.39
C ASP A 181 -9.85 -8.54 3.92
N LEU A 182 -9.26 -7.61 3.17
CA LEU A 182 -9.93 -6.43 2.64
C LEU A 182 -10.69 -6.71 1.33
N ASN A 183 -10.39 -7.80 0.64
CA ASN A 183 -10.91 -8.02 -0.71
C ASN A 183 -11.83 -9.23 -0.80
N ALA A 184 -13.14 -8.96 -0.85
CA ALA A 184 -14.21 -9.95 -0.99
C ALA A 184 -14.64 -10.21 -2.44
N MET A 185 -13.93 -9.70 -3.47
CA MET A 185 -14.33 -9.88 -4.86
C MET A 185 -14.26 -11.36 -5.28
N PRO A 186 -15.34 -11.92 -5.86
CA PRO A 186 -15.37 -13.32 -6.30
C PRO A 186 -14.29 -13.62 -7.34
N GLU A 187 -13.65 -14.78 -7.23
CA GLU A 187 -12.60 -15.20 -8.15
C GLU A 187 -13.11 -15.35 -9.59
N GLU A 188 -14.34 -15.86 -9.76
CA GLU A 188 -14.99 -16.01 -11.06
C GLU A 188 -15.10 -14.69 -11.81
N LEU A 189 -15.39 -13.59 -11.10
CA LEU A 189 -15.42 -12.27 -11.71
C LEU A 189 -14.04 -11.85 -12.20
N LEU A 190 -12.99 -12.16 -11.44
CA LEU A 190 -11.61 -11.83 -11.81
C LEU A 190 -11.08 -12.67 -12.95
N ARG A 191 -11.56 -13.93 -13.11
CA ARG A 191 -11.22 -14.76 -14.26
C ARG A 191 -11.67 -14.15 -15.59
N ILE A 192 -12.77 -13.40 -15.59
CA ILE A 192 -13.27 -12.75 -16.80
C ILE A 192 -12.85 -11.30 -16.94
N THR A 193 -12.58 -10.59 -15.84
CA THR A 193 -12.20 -9.16 -15.91
C THR A 193 -10.71 -8.92 -15.97
N ALA A 194 -9.90 -9.72 -15.28
CA ALA A 194 -8.45 -9.60 -15.31
C ALA A 194 -7.88 -10.31 -16.55
N PRO A 195 -7.11 -9.65 -17.42
CA PRO A 195 -6.43 -10.30 -18.56
C PRO A 195 -5.59 -11.52 -18.18
N LEU A 196 -4.91 -11.51 -17.00
CA LEU A 196 -4.19 -12.69 -16.52
C LEU A 196 -5.07 -13.79 -15.93
N GLY A 197 -6.40 -13.62 -15.90
CA GLY A 197 -7.38 -14.65 -15.59
C GLY A 197 -7.35 -15.17 -14.14
N ARG A 198 -6.77 -14.44 -13.20
CA ARG A 198 -6.68 -14.84 -11.79
C ARG A 198 -6.71 -13.66 -10.83
N LYS A 199 -7.06 -13.92 -9.59
CA LYS A 199 -6.82 -13.01 -8.49
C LYS A 199 -5.33 -12.97 -8.17
N GLY A 200 -4.81 -11.78 -7.84
CA GLY A 200 -3.44 -11.64 -7.36
C GLY A 200 -3.27 -12.25 -5.97
N VAL A 201 -2.03 -12.59 -5.63
CA VAL A 201 -1.59 -12.89 -4.26
C VAL A 201 -0.68 -11.76 -3.78
N VAL A 202 -0.49 -11.63 -2.47
CA VAL A 202 0.33 -10.53 -1.92
C VAL A 202 1.78 -10.58 -2.43
N GLU A 203 2.28 -11.76 -2.73
CA GLU A 203 3.62 -12.01 -3.29
C GLU A 203 3.79 -11.43 -4.71
N ASP A 204 2.72 -11.29 -5.49
CA ASP A 204 2.77 -10.62 -6.80
C ASP A 204 3.19 -9.13 -6.69
N LEU A 205 3.06 -8.55 -5.50
CA LEU A 205 3.38 -7.15 -5.24
C LEU A 205 4.78 -6.96 -4.65
N THR A 206 5.27 -7.92 -3.86
CA THR A 206 6.48 -7.76 -3.02
C THR A 206 7.72 -7.38 -3.81
N ALA A 207 7.89 -7.94 -5.02
CA ALA A 207 9.02 -7.63 -5.88
C ALA A 207 9.09 -6.13 -6.25
N LEU A 208 7.93 -5.48 -6.48
CA LEU A 208 7.90 -4.04 -6.77
C LEU A 208 8.26 -3.22 -5.52
N TYR A 209 7.77 -3.60 -4.32
CA TYR A 209 8.15 -2.91 -3.09
C TYR A 209 9.65 -3.05 -2.80
N VAL A 210 10.22 -4.24 -3.00
CA VAL A 210 11.67 -4.47 -2.89
C VAL A 210 12.43 -3.62 -3.89
N TYR A 211 12.02 -3.59 -5.16
CA TYR A 211 12.64 -2.74 -6.18
C TYR A 211 12.61 -1.25 -5.81
N LEU A 212 11.47 -0.75 -5.34
CA LEU A 212 11.33 0.66 -4.94
C LEU A 212 12.16 1.02 -3.69
N ALA A 213 12.47 0.05 -2.84
CA ALA A 213 13.33 0.23 -1.67
C ALA A 213 14.83 0.23 -2.00
N ARG A 214 15.22 -0.30 -3.17
CA ARG A 214 16.61 -0.43 -3.63
C ARG A 214 17.12 0.82 -4.33
N ASP A 215 18.44 0.91 -4.44
CA ASP A 215 19.12 2.02 -5.12
C ASP A 215 18.97 1.93 -6.66
N GLU A 216 18.64 0.74 -7.20
CA GLU A 216 18.34 0.57 -8.64
C GLU A 216 17.12 1.39 -9.09
N SER A 217 16.25 1.79 -8.17
CA SER A 217 15.14 2.71 -8.44
C SER A 217 15.48 4.20 -8.17
N SER A 218 16.77 4.55 -8.05
CA SER A 218 17.24 5.89 -7.64
C SER A 218 16.75 7.04 -8.53
N TYR A 219 16.39 6.79 -9.78
CA TYR A 219 15.84 7.82 -10.69
C TYR A 219 14.31 7.75 -10.82
N MET A 220 13.63 6.99 -9.92
CA MET A 220 12.18 6.84 -9.94
C MET A 220 11.54 7.51 -8.73
N THR A 221 10.83 8.61 -8.94
CA THR A 221 10.06 9.32 -7.92
C THR A 221 8.78 9.93 -8.49
N GLY A 222 7.77 10.17 -7.66
CA GLY A 222 6.48 10.74 -8.06
C GLY A 222 5.60 9.80 -8.89
N GLN A 223 5.96 8.51 -9.00
CA GLN A 223 5.22 7.56 -9.83
C GLN A 223 4.11 6.86 -9.05
N ALA A 224 3.06 6.47 -9.78
CA ALA A 224 2.01 5.58 -9.29
C ALA A 224 2.01 4.34 -10.19
N LEU A 225 2.46 3.21 -9.64
CA LEU A 225 2.77 2.00 -10.38
C LEU A 225 1.67 0.95 -10.14
N THR A 226 1.01 0.55 -11.22
CA THR A 226 -0.10 -0.41 -11.17
C THR A 226 0.41 -1.86 -11.28
N VAL A 227 -0.13 -2.73 -10.39
CA VAL A 227 0.08 -4.18 -10.42
C VAL A 227 -1.28 -4.85 -10.20
N ASP A 228 -1.98 -5.19 -11.29
CA ASP A 228 -3.40 -5.52 -11.26
C ASP A 228 -3.83 -6.67 -12.19
N GLY A 229 -2.89 -7.41 -12.75
CA GLY A 229 -3.19 -8.47 -13.72
C GLY A 229 -3.78 -7.96 -15.03
N GLY A 230 -3.63 -6.65 -15.32
CA GLY A 230 -4.08 -6.00 -16.55
C GLY A 230 -5.49 -5.43 -16.50
N ILE A 231 -6.16 -5.42 -15.33
CA ILE A 231 -7.55 -4.93 -15.20
C ILE A 231 -7.72 -3.51 -15.72
N THR A 232 -6.77 -2.62 -15.41
CA THR A 232 -6.84 -1.21 -15.84
C THR A 232 -6.34 -0.98 -17.28
N ALA A 233 -5.75 -1.99 -17.92
CA ALA A 233 -5.28 -1.87 -19.31
C ALA A 233 -6.42 -1.94 -20.33
N GLY A 234 -7.56 -2.54 -19.96
CA GLY A 234 -8.74 -2.64 -20.83
C GLY A 234 -9.57 -3.91 -20.58
N TYR A 235 -10.45 -4.22 -21.54
CA TYR A 235 -11.30 -5.40 -21.44
C TYR A 235 -10.52 -6.69 -21.73
N SER A 236 -10.72 -7.72 -20.91
CA SER A 236 -10.15 -9.04 -21.19
C SER A 236 -10.85 -9.71 -22.39
N GLN A 237 -10.15 -10.60 -23.08
CA GLN A 237 -10.76 -11.41 -24.13
C GLN A 237 -11.90 -12.31 -23.58
N ALA A 238 -11.76 -12.81 -22.35
CA ALA A 238 -12.78 -13.61 -21.69
C ALA A 238 -14.06 -12.82 -21.46
N LEU A 239 -13.96 -11.54 -21.04
CA LEU A 239 -15.12 -10.66 -20.88
C LEU A 239 -15.80 -10.39 -22.22
N LEU A 240 -15.04 -10.07 -23.27
CA LEU A 240 -15.59 -9.86 -24.60
C LEU A 240 -16.28 -11.11 -25.15
N GLY A 241 -15.71 -12.30 -24.95
CA GLY A 241 -16.32 -13.57 -25.33
C GLY A 241 -17.63 -13.85 -24.57
N ALA A 242 -17.67 -13.58 -23.26
CA ALA A 242 -18.87 -13.74 -22.45
C ALA A 242 -20.01 -12.81 -22.92
N VAL A 243 -19.70 -11.55 -23.22
CA VAL A 243 -20.67 -10.57 -23.74
C VAL A 243 -21.16 -10.98 -25.15
N ALA A 244 -20.27 -11.37 -26.05
CA ALA A 244 -20.60 -11.79 -27.38
C ALA A 244 -21.52 -13.05 -27.36
N GLY A 245 -21.22 -14.04 -26.50
CA GLY A 245 -22.07 -15.21 -26.32
C GLY A 245 -23.47 -14.89 -25.76
N ALA A 246 -23.56 -13.89 -24.89
CA ALA A 246 -24.85 -13.43 -24.34
C ALA A 246 -25.70 -12.62 -25.37
N VAL A 247 -25.06 -11.99 -26.35
CA VAL A 247 -25.76 -11.20 -27.40
C VAL A 247 -26.30 -12.10 -28.52
N VAL A 248 -25.71 -13.29 -28.71
CA VAL A 248 -26.10 -14.25 -29.78
C VAL A 248 -27.05 -15.31 -29.27
N ALA A 249 -27.28 -15.43 -27.98
CA ALA A 249 -28.24 -16.32 -27.32
C ALA A 249 -29.58 -15.63 -27.05
#